data_d417a579d85c783cadbc6dd031c8abeb
#
_entry.id   d417a579d85c783cadbc6dd031c8abeb
#
_cell.length_a   1.000
_cell.length_b   1.000
_cell.length_c   1.000
_cell.angle_alpha   90.00
_cell.angle_beta   90.00
_cell.angle_gamma   90.00
#
_symmetry.space_group_name_H-M   'P 1'
#
loop_
_entity.id
_entity.type
_entity.pdbx_description
1 polymer ?
#
loop_
_entity_poly.entity_id
_entity_poly.type
_entity_poly.pdbx_seq_one_letter_code
_entity_poly.pdbx_strand_id
1 'polypeptide(L)' 'MTELTIYEKNGFATREDYLDSLREDYGDDAVDALISILPPSEDFDGLITSLEDMADDF' A
#
# COMPACT_ATOMS: atom_id res chain seq x y z
N MET A 1 -21.62 -11.92 -12.00
CA MET A 1 -20.63 -12.17 -10.95
C MET A 1 -19.74 -10.96 -10.78
N THR A 2 -19.58 -10.52 -9.56
CA THR A 2 -18.74 -9.34 -9.29
C THR A 2 -17.29 -9.77 -9.14
N GLU A 3 -16.40 -9.13 -9.88
CA GLU A 3 -14.98 -9.39 -9.73
C GLU A 3 -14.49 -8.79 -8.42
N LEU A 4 -13.60 -9.50 -7.74
CA LEU A 4 -12.93 -8.96 -6.56
C LEU A 4 -11.97 -7.85 -6.97
N THR A 5 -11.90 -6.80 -6.15
CA THR A 5 -10.88 -5.77 -6.34
C THR A 5 -9.50 -6.35 -6.03
N ILE A 6 -8.44 -5.66 -6.44
CA ILE A 6 -7.09 -6.10 -6.12
C ILE A 6 -6.88 -6.17 -4.59
N TYR A 7 -7.54 -5.29 -3.85
CA TYR A 7 -7.45 -5.28 -2.39
C TYR A 7 -8.10 -6.53 -1.78
N GLU A 8 -9.28 -6.89 -2.27
CA GLU A 8 -9.98 -8.10 -1.81
C GLU A 8 -9.19 -9.37 -2.14
N LYS A 9 -8.57 -9.41 -3.32
CA LYS A 9 -7.73 -10.56 -3.72
C LYS A 9 -6.53 -10.74 -2.79
N ASN A 10 -6.08 -9.67 -2.15
CA ASN A 10 -4.95 -9.69 -1.23
C ASN A 10 -5.37 -9.73 0.24
N GLY A 11 -6.65 -9.95 0.52
CA GLY A 11 -7.15 -10.12 1.88
C GLY A 11 -7.61 -8.86 2.56
N PHE A 12 -7.83 -7.78 1.81
CA PHE A 12 -8.28 -6.50 2.37
C PHE A 12 -9.67 -6.17 1.83
N ALA A 13 -10.56 -5.71 2.70
CA ALA A 13 -11.91 -5.34 2.27
C ALA A 13 -11.91 -4.08 1.41
N THR A 14 -11.05 -3.11 1.73
CA THR A 14 -10.97 -1.83 1.02
C THR A 14 -9.52 -1.37 0.90
N ARG A 15 -9.31 -0.32 0.09
CA ARG A 15 -8.00 0.32 0.00
C ARG A 15 -7.56 0.89 1.35
N GLU A 16 -8.49 1.43 2.11
CA GLU A 16 -8.18 1.98 3.43
C GLU A 16 -7.62 0.91 4.37
N ASP A 17 -8.21 -0.27 4.37
CA ASP A 17 -7.73 -1.40 5.17
C ASP A 17 -6.31 -1.79 4.75
N TYR A 18 -6.06 -1.82 3.45
CA TYR A 18 -4.75 -2.12 2.92
C TYR A 18 -3.71 -1.08 3.36
N LEU A 19 -4.04 0.21 3.23
CA LEU A 19 -3.13 1.28 3.62
C LEU A 19 -2.86 1.27 5.13
N ASP A 20 -3.89 0.99 5.94
CA ASP A 20 -3.72 0.87 7.38
C ASP A 20 -2.73 -0.24 7.75
N SER A 21 -2.80 -1.36 7.04
CA SER A 21 -1.84 -2.46 7.25
C SER A 21 -0.42 -2.00 6.94
N LEU A 22 -0.23 -1.26 5.85
CA LEU A 22 1.08 -0.72 5.49
C LEU A 22 1.58 0.28 6.53
N ARG A 23 0.68 1.09 7.08
CA ARG A 23 1.05 2.06 8.12
C ARG A 23 1.53 1.37 9.38
N GLU A 24 0.94 0.25 9.73
CA GLU A 24 1.41 -0.54 10.88
C GLU A 24 2.80 -1.12 10.65
N ASP A 25 3.11 -1.51 9.42
CA ASP A 25 4.39 -2.13 9.08
C ASP A 25 5.50 -1.11 8.84
N TYR A 26 5.18 0.00 8.18
CA TYR A 26 6.19 0.97 7.71
C TYR A 26 6.06 2.35 8.35
N GLY A 27 4.96 2.63 9.01
CA GLY A 27 4.71 3.92 9.64
C GLY A 27 3.84 4.84 8.81
N ASP A 28 3.06 5.70 9.48
CA ASP A 28 2.12 6.61 8.84
C ASP A 28 2.82 7.58 7.88
N ASP A 29 3.93 8.15 8.32
CA ASP A 29 4.64 9.17 7.56
C ASP A 29 5.15 8.63 6.23
N ALA A 30 5.72 7.43 6.24
CA ALA A 30 6.25 6.81 5.03
C ALA A 30 5.14 6.51 4.02
N VAL A 31 4.04 5.92 4.49
CA VAL A 31 2.92 5.58 3.62
C VAL A 31 2.27 6.85 3.07
N ASP A 32 2.01 7.85 3.92
CA ASP A 32 1.39 9.09 3.49
C ASP A 32 2.24 9.83 2.46
N ALA A 33 3.55 9.86 2.66
CA ALA A 33 4.46 10.51 1.71
C ALA A 33 4.37 9.86 0.33
N LEU A 34 4.34 8.53 0.30
CA LEU A 34 4.33 7.80 -0.97
C LEU A 34 2.98 7.88 -1.67
N ILE A 35 1.86 7.80 -0.95
CA ILE A 35 0.55 7.91 -1.58
C ILE A 35 0.28 9.32 -2.10
N SER A 36 1.02 10.32 -1.62
CA SER A 36 0.93 11.69 -2.14
C SER A 36 1.55 11.82 -3.54
N ILE A 37 2.51 10.98 -3.87
CA ILE A 37 3.24 11.08 -5.15
C ILE A 37 2.92 9.93 -6.09
N LEU A 38 2.35 8.83 -5.59
CA LEU A 38 2.02 7.67 -6.41
C LEU A 38 0.51 7.56 -6.62
N PRO A 39 0.05 7.23 -7.84
CA PRO A 39 -1.37 7.03 -8.09
C PRO A 39 -1.85 5.71 -7.48
N PRO A 40 -3.18 5.56 -7.29
CA PRO A 40 -3.72 4.30 -6.75
C PRO A 40 -3.37 3.06 -7.57
N SER A 41 -3.09 3.21 -8.86
CA SER A 41 -2.69 2.08 -9.70
C SER A 41 -1.34 1.48 -9.29
N GLU A 42 -0.54 2.19 -8.49
CA GLU A 42 0.76 1.73 -8.03
C GLU A 42 0.72 1.13 -6.61
N ASP A 43 -0.48 0.96 -6.04
CA ASP A 43 -0.62 0.49 -4.65
C ASP A 43 0.03 -0.88 -4.40
N PHE A 44 0.03 -1.76 -5.39
CA PHE A 44 0.64 -3.08 -5.27
C PHE A 44 1.90 -3.25 -6.11
N ASP A 45 2.43 -2.15 -6.63
CA ASP A 45 3.63 -2.15 -7.47
C ASP A 45 4.60 -1.12 -6.93
N GLY A 46 4.51 0.13 -7.37
CA GLY A 46 5.44 1.18 -6.96
C GLY A 46 5.42 1.47 -5.47
N LEU A 47 4.23 1.45 -4.84
CA LEU A 47 4.12 1.72 -3.41
C LEU A 47 4.83 0.66 -2.58
N ILE A 48 4.58 -0.61 -2.86
CA ILE A 48 5.22 -1.71 -2.13
C ILE A 48 6.74 -1.69 -2.34
N THR A 49 7.17 -1.52 -3.59
CA THR A 49 8.59 -1.47 -3.92
C THR A 49 9.30 -0.34 -3.17
N SER A 50 8.68 0.85 -3.15
CA SER A 50 9.25 2.01 -2.47
C SER A 50 9.34 1.79 -0.97
N LEU A 51 8.30 1.20 -0.36
CA LEU A 51 8.31 0.92 1.07
C LEU A 51 9.37 -0.11 1.43
N GLU A 52 9.53 -1.15 0.62
CA GLU A 52 10.57 -2.16 0.85
C GLU A 52 11.97 -1.56 0.73
N ASP A 53 12.17 -0.69 -0.24
CA ASP A 53 13.44 0.02 -0.41
C ASP A 53 13.76 0.89 0.80
N MET A 54 12.76 1.60 1.31
CA MET A 54 12.94 2.43 2.50
C MET A 54 13.26 1.59 3.74
N ALA A 55 12.62 0.44 3.88
CA ALA A 55 12.89 -0.46 4.99
C ALA A 55 14.28 -1.06 4.94
N ASP A 56 14.78 -1.31 3.74
CA ASP A 56 16.12 -1.88 3.54
C ASP A 56 17.24 -0.91 3.87
N ASP A 57 16.95 0.38 3.94
CA ASP A 57 17.94 1.42 4.21
C ASP A 57 18.30 1.53 5.71
N PHE A 58 17.66 0.75 6.56
CA PHE A 58 17.93 0.79 8.00
C PHE A 58 18.86 -0.30 8.49
#